data_5f7775296f3d5e2ff97160391b7e1e3f
#
_entry.id   5f7775296f3d5e2ff97160391b7e1e3f
#
_cell.length_a   1.000
_cell.length_b   1.000
_cell.length_c   1.000
_cell.angle_alpha   90.00
_cell.angle_beta   90.00
_cell.angle_gamma   90.00
#
_symmetry.space_group_name_H-M   'P 1'
#
loop_
_entity.id
_entity.type
_entity.pdbx_description
1 polymer ?
#
loop_
_entity_poly.entity_id
_entity_poly.type
_entity_poly.pdbx_seq_one_letter_code
_entity_poly.pdbx_strand_id
1 'polypeptide(L)' 'TVNCVAPGLIDTDMIEPHVLEEALKMIPARRMGQPDEVAAAVAFLMSPDAAYITRQVISVNGGMVG' A
#
# COMPACT_ATOMS: atom_id res chain seq x y z
N THR A 1 12.69 -10.26 -12.11
CA THR A 1 12.74 -8.79 -11.89
C THR A 1 12.85 -8.47 -10.41
N VAL A 2 13.28 -7.25 -10.09
CA VAL A 2 13.44 -6.77 -8.72
C VAL A 2 12.64 -5.47 -8.57
N ASN A 3 11.66 -5.50 -7.65
CA ASN A 3 10.83 -4.34 -7.38
C ASN A 3 10.63 -4.22 -5.86
N CYS A 4 10.12 -3.06 -5.45
CA CYS A 4 9.82 -2.78 -4.05
C CYS A 4 8.35 -2.41 -3.92
N VAL A 5 7.68 -2.90 -2.87
CA VAL A 5 6.32 -2.48 -2.53
C VAL A 5 6.41 -1.67 -1.24
N ALA A 6 5.88 -0.45 -1.27
CA ALA A 6 5.89 0.46 -0.14
C ALA A 6 4.46 0.65 0.36
N PRO A 7 4.03 -0.09 1.38
CA PRO A 7 2.69 0.07 1.92
C PRO A 7 2.57 1.36 2.75
N GLY A 8 1.37 1.92 2.76
CA GLY A 8 1.04 3.04 3.61
C GLY A 8 0.40 2.57 4.90
N LEU A 9 -0.70 3.22 5.27
CA LEU A 9 -1.44 2.86 6.48
C LEU A 9 -2.31 1.63 6.20
N ILE A 10 -1.92 0.50 6.79
CA ILE A 10 -2.57 -0.79 6.57
C ILE A 10 -3.22 -1.26 7.87
N ASP A 11 -4.39 -1.86 7.76
CA ASP A 11 -5.18 -2.33 8.89
C ASP A 11 -4.62 -3.66 9.41
N THR A 12 -3.49 -3.59 10.12
CA THR A 12 -2.84 -4.76 10.71
C THR A 12 -2.79 -4.71 12.22
N ASP A 13 -2.84 -3.51 12.80
CA ASP A 13 -2.71 -3.29 14.24
C ASP A 13 -3.81 -2.39 14.75
N MET A 14 -4.02 -2.42 16.07
CA MET A 14 -4.92 -1.48 16.71
C MET A 14 -4.27 -0.09 16.73
N ILE A 15 -4.97 0.86 16.15
CA ILE A 15 -4.56 2.26 16.15
C ILE A 15 -5.54 3.04 17.02
N GLU A 16 -5.01 3.92 17.84
CA GLU A 16 -5.85 4.78 18.68
C GLU A 16 -6.79 5.58 17.77
N PRO A 17 -8.13 5.62 18.06
CA PRO A 17 -9.10 6.21 17.14
C PRO A 17 -8.83 7.66 16.75
N HIS A 18 -8.33 8.46 17.67
CA HIS A 18 -8.02 9.86 17.39
C HIS A 18 -6.85 10.00 16.40
N VAL A 19 -5.82 9.16 16.59
CA VAL A 19 -4.67 9.12 15.67
C VAL A 19 -5.11 8.66 14.30
N LEU A 20 -5.98 7.63 14.24
CA LEU A 20 -6.52 7.14 12.99
C LEU A 20 -7.32 8.22 12.26
N GLU A 21 -8.17 8.94 12.98
CA GLU A 21 -8.97 10.02 12.39
C GLU A 21 -8.08 11.06 11.71
N GLU A 22 -7.01 11.49 12.39
CA GLU A 22 -6.09 12.46 11.83
C GLU A 22 -5.33 11.89 10.61
N ALA A 23 -4.92 10.63 10.68
CA ALA A 23 -4.20 9.99 9.58
C ALA A 23 -5.09 9.87 8.34
N LEU A 24 -6.37 9.53 8.50
CA LEU A 24 -7.28 9.36 7.38
C LEU A 24 -7.49 10.66 6.60
N LYS A 25 -7.36 11.81 7.24
CA LYS A 25 -7.48 13.09 6.56
C LYS A 25 -6.37 13.29 5.52
N MET A 26 -5.24 12.64 5.71
CA MET A 26 -4.07 12.77 4.83
C MET A 26 -4.07 11.75 3.69
N ILE A 27 -5.03 10.83 3.69
CA ILE A 27 -5.12 9.77 2.69
C ILE A 27 -6.25 10.10 1.73
N PRO A 28 -5.96 10.36 0.44
CA PRO A 28 -7.01 10.64 -0.55
C PRO A 28 -8.10 9.58 -0.62
N ALA A 29 -7.76 8.30 -0.46
CA ALA A 29 -8.75 7.22 -0.46
C ALA A 29 -9.63 7.21 0.80
N ARG A 30 -9.23 7.95 1.85
CA ARG A 30 -10.00 8.13 3.08
C ARG A 30 -10.28 6.83 3.84
N ARG A 31 -9.38 5.86 3.71
CA ARG A 31 -9.46 4.61 4.45
C ARG A 31 -8.07 3.98 4.58
N MET A 32 -7.93 3.08 5.55
CA MET A 32 -6.75 2.22 5.62
C MET A 32 -6.81 1.19 4.49
N GLY A 33 -5.64 0.77 4.02
CA GLY A 33 -5.56 -0.38 3.15
C GLY A 33 -5.72 -1.68 3.93
N GLN A 34 -6.07 -2.73 3.24
CA GLN A 34 -6.13 -4.07 3.82
C GLN A 34 -4.88 -4.85 3.45
N PRO A 35 -4.43 -5.79 4.30
CA PRO A 35 -3.26 -6.63 3.97
C PRO A 35 -3.39 -7.31 2.61
N ASP A 36 -4.59 -7.72 2.22
CA ASP A 36 -4.85 -8.37 0.93
C ASP A 36 -4.54 -7.44 -0.24
N GLU A 37 -4.69 -6.13 -0.06
CA GLU A 37 -4.41 -5.17 -1.11
C GLU A 37 -2.91 -5.04 -1.36
N VAL A 38 -2.11 -5.11 -0.30
CA VAL A 38 -0.65 -5.15 -0.43
C VAL A 38 -0.22 -6.47 -1.06
N ALA A 39 -0.80 -7.58 -0.59
CA ALA A 39 -0.49 -8.91 -1.12
C ALA A 39 -0.83 -9.02 -2.61
N ALA A 40 -1.90 -8.37 -3.06
CA ALA A 40 -2.28 -8.37 -4.47
C ALA A 40 -1.21 -7.69 -5.34
N ALA A 41 -0.64 -6.58 -4.87
CA ALA A 41 0.43 -5.90 -5.59
C ALA A 41 1.67 -6.78 -5.68
N VAL A 42 2.04 -7.44 -4.59
CA VAL A 42 3.18 -8.36 -4.57
C VAL A 42 2.94 -9.53 -5.54
N ALA A 43 1.75 -10.12 -5.49
CA ALA A 43 1.39 -11.24 -6.36
C ALA A 43 1.48 -10.85 -7.84
N PHE A 44 1.02 -9.65 -8.20
CA PHE A 44 1.13 -9.16 -9.57
C PHE A 44 2.60 -9.05 -10.00
N LEU A 45 3.43 -8.44 -9.15
CA LEU A 45 4.84 -8.26 -9.47
C LEU A 45 5.61 -9.58 -9.59
N MET A 46 5.13 -10.63 -8.93
CA MET A 46 5.70 -11.96 -9.03
C MET A 46 5.17 -12.76 -10.22
N SER A 47 4.16 -12.25 -10.90
CA SER A 47 3.51 -12.96 -12.02
C SER A 47 4.28 -12.74 -13.32
N PRO A 48 4.07 -13.63 -14.32
CA PRO A 48 4.63 -13.42 -15.66
C PRO A 48 4.16 -12.13 -16.31
N ASP A 49 2.99 -11.62 -15.93
CA ASP A 49 2.45 -10.37 -16.49
C ASP A 49 3.31 -9.15 -16.13
N ALA A 50 4.14 -9.25 -15.10
CA ALA A 50 5.04 -8.19 -14.68
C ALA A 50 6.48 -8.41 -15.16
N ALA A 51 6.69 -9.27 -16.16
CA ALA A 51 8.04 -9.68 -16.56
C ALA A 51 8.90 -8.55 -17.12
N TYR A 52 8.28 -7.46 -17.58
CA TYR A 52 9.00 -6.30 -18.11
C TYR A 52 9.06 -5.14 -17.12
N ILE A 53 8.62 -5.37 -15.87
CA ILE A 53 8.63 -4.38 -14.79
C ILE A 53 9.78 -4.71 -13.86
N THR A 54 10.71 -3.76 -13.69
CA THR A 54 11.83 -3.93 -12.78
C THR A 54 12.28 -2.57 -12.25
N ARG A 55 12.88 -2.57 -11.07
CA ARG A 55 13.43 -1.38 -10.41
C ARG A 55 12.38 -0.32 -10.12
N GLN A 56 11.15 -0.77 -9.85
CA GLN A 56 10.05 0.13 -9.51
C GLN A 56 9.74 0.08 -8.03
N VAL A 57 9.23 1.16 -7.51
CA VAL A 57 8.65 1.23 -6.17
C VAL A 57 7.15 1.45 -6.36
N ILE A 58 6.38 0.46 -5.94
CA ILE A 58 4.92 0.52 -6.04
C ILE A 58 4.37 0.92 -4.68
N SER A 59 3.79 2.10 -4.59
CA SER A 59 3.18 2.60 -3.37
C SER A 59 1.75 2.11 -3.26
N VAL A 60 1.43 1.44 -2.15
CA VAL A 60 0.06 0.96 -1.87
C VAL A 60 -0.41 1.70 -0.64
N ASN A 61 -0.81 2.95 -0.83
CA ASN A 61 -1.01 3.91 0.27
C ASN A 61 -2.26 4.78 0.12
N GLY A 62 -3.18 4.43 -0.78
CA GLY A 62 -4.41 5.20 -0.97
C GLY A 62 -4.19 6.60 -1.53
N GLY A 63 -3.01 6.87 -2.06
CA GLY A 63 -2.66 8.18 -2.63
C GLY A 63 -1.95 9.11 -1.66
N MET A 64 -1.62 8.66 -0.45
CA MET A 64 -0.90 9.48 0.50
C MET A 64 0.51 9.77 -0.01
N VAL A 65 0.86 11.05 -0.05
CA VAL A 65 2.19 11.48 -0.44
C VAL A 65 3.12 11.39 0.76
N GLY A 66 4.23 10.71 0.58
CA GLY A 66 5.15 10.60 1.71
C GLY A 66 6.47 10.03 1.29
#